data_cea441a33e4f2afa9334039743529526
#
_entry.id   cea441a33e4f2afa9334039743529526
#
_cell.length_a   1.000
_cell.length_b   1.000
_cell.length_c   1.000
_cell.angle_alpha   90.00
_cell.angle_beta   90.00
_cell.angle_gamma   90.00
#
_symmetry.space_group_name_H-M   'P 1'
#
loop_
_entity.id
_entity.type
_entity.pdbx_description
1 polymer ?
#
loop_
_entity_poly.entity_id
_entity_poly.type
_entity_poly.pdbx_seq_one_letter_code
_entity_poly.pdbx_strand_id
1 'polypeptide(L)'
;MRKQLGDRLPKFTPEQRALVQGSNDFYGMNHYCANYIKHKSGEPEPQDYLGNLESLLSNKAGQDIGPETQSPWLRPYAIGFRKLLKWISDRYGRPTIYVTENGTSLKGENDLSKEEILEDDFRVWYFKEYVTAMADAYTSDGVDVRGYMAWSLMDK
;
A
#
# COMPACT_ATOMS: atom_id res chain seq x y z
N MET A 1 19.94 5.05 -2.96
CA MET A 1 19.56 4.77 -4.36
C MET A 1 20.47 5.45 -5.38
N ARG A 2 20.53 6.78 -5.55
CA ARG A 2 21.39 7.43 -6.58
C ARG A 2 22.89 7.10 -6.46
N LYS A 3 23.43 7.13 -5.23
CA LYS A 3 24.84 6.77 -4.97
C LYS A 3 25.15 5.32 -5.36
N GLN A 4 24.17 4.42 -5.20
CA GLN A 4 24.30 2.99 -5.46
C GLN A 4 24.10 2.64 -6.93
N LEU A 5 23.10 3.24 -7.58
CA LEU A 5 22.74 2.91 -8.97
C LEU A 5 23.54 3.71 -10.00
N GLY A 6 24.12 4.85 -9.60
CA GLY A 6 24.91 5.70 -10.53
C GLY A 6 24.14 6.01 -11.79
N ASP A 7 24.76 5.77 -12.94
CA ASP A 7 24.18 6.04 -14.26
C ASP A 7 23.09 5.07 -14.68
N ARG A 8 22.87 3.96 -13.95
CA ARG A 8 21.71 3.07 -14.16
C ARG A 8 20.39 3.73 -13.78
N LEU A 9 20.42 4.79 -12.95
CA LEU A 9 19.26 5.59 -12.64
C LEU A 9 19.29 6.89 -13.47
N PRO A 10 18.60 6.95 -14.61
CA PRO A 10 18.63 8.13 -15.47
C PRO A 10 18.07 9.36 -14.76
N LYS A 11 18.52 10.52 -15.20
CA LYS A 11 18.01 11.83 -14.75
C LYS A 11 17.18 12.42 -15.87
N PHE A 12 15.99 12.86 -15.54
CA PHE A 12 15.20 13.65 -16.49
C PHE A 12 15.92 14.95 -16.83
N THR A 13 15.95 15.30 -18.12
CA THR A 13 16.32 16.65 -18.56
C THR A 13 15.25 17.67 -18.13
N PRO A 14 15.51 18.98 -18.16
CA PRO A 14 14.50 20.00 -17.90
C PRO A 14 13.27 19.85 -18.80
N GLU A 15 13.46 19.54 -20.09
CA GLU A 15 12.41 19.34 -21.09
C GLU A 15 11.56 18.11 -20.76
N GLN A 16 12.21 16.98 -20.41
CA GLN A 16 11.51 15.77 -19.99
C GLN A 16 10.71 15.98 -18.72
N ARG A 17 11.24 16.77 -17.76
CA ARG A 17 10.49 17.13 -16.53
C ARG A 17 9.24 17.95 -16.88
N ALA A 18 9.36 18.92 -17.78
CA ALA A 18 8.24 19.74 -18.20
C ALA A 18 7.13 18.93 -18.88
N LEU A 19 7.50 17.85 -19.61
CA LEU A 19 6.53 16.94 -20.22
C LEU A 19 5.81 16.06 -19.19
N VAL A 20 6.51 15.59 -18.16
CA VAL A 20 5.95 14.65 -17.17
C VAL A 20 5.23 15.37 -16.05
N GLN A 21 5.75 16.52 -15.60
CA GLN A 21 5.19 17.24 -14.47
C GLN A 21 3.83 17.84 -14.83
N GLY A 22 2.80 17.46 -14.12
CA GLY A 22 1.42 17.92 -14.34
C GLY A 22 0.69 17.20 -15.50
N SER A 23 1.24 16.10 -16.01
CA SER A 23 0.61 15.31 -17.08
C SER A 23 -0.47 14.33 -16.57
N ASN A 24 -0.71 14.28 -15.26
CA ASN A 24 -1.71 13.43 -14.65
C ASN A 24 -2.90 14.26 -14.14
N ASP A 25 -4.11 13.72 -14.27
CA ASP A 25 -5.34 14.34 -13.77
C ASP A 25 -5.64 13.93 -12.31
N PHE A 26 -5.20 12.75 -11.89
CA PHE A 26 -5.38 12.22 -10.54
C PHE A 26 -4.28 11.22 -10.17
N TYR A 27 -4.23 10.86 -8.90
CA TYR A 27 -3.36 9.82 -8.36
C TYR A 27 -4.16 8.53 -8.15
N GLY A 28 -3.93 7.51 -8.98
CA GLY A 28 -4.49 6.17 -8.80
C GLY A 28 -3.59 5.33 -7.88
N MET A 29 -4.16 4.71 -6.85
CA MET A 29 -3.40 3.95 -5.86
C MET A 29 -3.97 2.57 -5.60
N ASN A 30 -3.18 1.53 -5.89
CA ASN A 30 -3.42 0.19 -5.38
C ASN A 30 -2.72 0.03 -4.02
N HIS A 31 -3.45 -0.35 -3.00
CA HIS A 31 -2.91 -0.52 -1.65
C HIS A 31 -3.46 -1.76 -0.97
N TYR A 32 -2.59 -2.58 -0.38
CA TYR A 32 -2.98 -3.83 0.29
C TYR A 32 -2.39 -4.00 1.69
N CYS A 33 -1.14 -3.61 1.90
CA CYS A 33 -0.45 -3.88 3.16
C CYS A 33 0.58 -2.79 3.50
N ALA A 34 1.13 -2.90 4.70
CA ALA A 34 2.30 -2.16 5.15
C ALA A 34 3.36 -3.12 5.69
N ASN A 35 4.61 -2.67 5.71
CA ASN A 35 5.73 -3.44 6.25
C ASN A 35 6.58 -2.58 7.18
N TYR A 36 7.20 -3.20 8.17
CA TYR A 36 8.33 -2.62 8.87
C TYR A 36 9.55 -2.65 7.94
N ILE A 37 10.32 -1.58 7.97
CA ILE A 37 11.54 -1.48 7.15
C ILE A 37 12.75 -1.41 8.07
N LYS A 38 13.74 -2.25 7.78
CA LYS A 38 15.03 -2.25 8.43
C LYS A 38 16.12 -1.97 7.41
N HIS A 39 17.15 -1.24 7.82
CA HIS A 39 18.34 -1.08 7.00
C HIS A 39 19.09 -2.40 6.89
N LYS A 40 19.34 -2.83 5.66
CA LYS A 40 20.20 -3.99 5.35
C LYS A 40 21.64 -3.51 5.21
N SER A 41 22.51 -3.98 6.09
CA SER A 41 23.93 -3.70 6.02
C SER A 41 24.61 -4.54 4.93
N GLY A 42 25.66 -3.99 4.31
CA GLY A 42 26.43 -4.64 3.25
C GLY A 42 26.21 -4.00 1.89
N GLU A 43 27.01 -4.44 0.91
CA GLU A 43 26.83 -4.01 -0.47
C GLU A 43 25.58 -4.68 -1.05
N PRO A 44 24.68 -3.92 -1.69
CA PRO A 44 23.49 -4.49 -2.29
C PRO A 44 23.83 -5.29 -3.54
N GLU A 45 23.11 -6.38 -3.75
CA GLU A 45 23.22 -7.16 -4.98
C GLU A 45 22.90 -6.29 -6.20
N PRO A 46 23.59 -6.49 -7.33
CA PRO A 46 23.44 -5.64 -8.52
C PRO A 46 21.99 -5.57 -9.05
N GLN A 47 21.19 -6.61 -8.80
CA GLN A 47 19.79 -6.71 -9.26
C GLN A 47 18.77 -6.40 -8.15
N ASP A 48 19.23 -6.18 -6.91
CA ASP A 48 18.36 -5.81 -5.80
C ASP A 48 18.00 -4.33 -5.89
N TYR A 49 16.84 -4.03 -6.47
CA TYR A 49 16.35 -2.65 -6.60
C TYR A 49 15.95 -2.01 -5.25
N LEU A 50 15.64 -2.81 -4.24
CA LEU A 50 15.43 -2.33 -2.87
C LEU A 50 16.76 -2.03 -2.17
N GLY A 51 17.81 -2.74 -2.56
CA GLY A 51 19.19 -2.48 -2.22
C GLY A 51 19.52 -2.73 -0.77
N ASN A 52 19.29 -1.75 0.05
CA ASN A 52 19.67 -1.74 1.46
C ASN A 52 18.45 -1.71 2.40
N LEU A 53 17.32 -2.22 1.92
CA LEU A 53 16.10 -2.37 2.70
C LEU A 53 15.77 -3.83 2.93
N GLU A 54 15.35 -4.16 4.15
CA GLU A 54 14.76 -5.43 4.54
C GLU A 54 13.31 -5.16 4.98
N SER A 55 12.35 -5.76 4.26
CA SER A 55 10.93 -5.70 4.62
C SER A 55 10.58 -6.78 5.61
N LEU A 56 9.96 -6.40 6.71
CA LEU A 56 9.59 -7.28 7.82
C LEU A 56 8.09 -7.17 8.10
N LEU A 57 7.47 -8.28 8.45
CA LEU A 57 6.05 -8.32 8.85
C LEU A 57 5.88 -8.06 10.35
N SER A 58 6.94 -8.24 11.15
CA SER A 58 6.94 -8.06 12.60
C SER A 58 7.96 -7.01 13.03
N ASN A 59 7.69 -6.33 14.13
CA ASN A 59 8.62 -5.40 14.75
C ASN A 59 9.72 -6.13 15.55
N LYS A 60 10.63 -5.38 16.17
CA LYS A 60 11.73 -5.95 16.98
C LYS A 60 11.25 -6.75 18.21
N ALA A 61 10.03 -6.52 18.67
CA ALA A 61 9.42 -7.25 19.78
C ALA A 61 8.67 -8.51 19.34
N GLY A 62 8.71 -8.85 18.04
CA GLY A 62 7.99 -9.99 17.47
C GLY A 62 6.49 -9.76 17.27
N GLN A 63 6.03 -8.52 17.36
CA GLN A 63 4.62 -8.20 17.13
C GLN A 63 4.38 -7.96 15.64
N ASP A 64 3.45 -8.68 15.06
CA ASP A 64 3.05 -8.54 13.67
C ASP A 64 2.36 -7.18 13.41
N ILE A 65 2.55 -6.64 12.21
CA ILE A 65 1.96 -5.35 11.80
C ILE A 65 0.43 -5.45 11.61
N GLY A 66 -0.07 -6.65 11.37
CA GLY A 66 -1.49 -6.95 11.20
C GLY A 66 -1.75 -8.45 11.17
N PRO A 67 -3.00 -8.87 11.12
CA PRO A 67 -3.37 -10.28 11.08
C PRO A 67 -2.83 -10.98 9.84
N GLU A 68 -2.67 -12.30 9.94
CA GLU A 68 -2.30 -13.14 8.80
C GLU A 68 -3.47 -13.26 7.81
N THR A 69 -3.10 -13.39 6.54
CA THR A 69 -4.02 -13.68 5.44
C THR A 69 -3.56 -14.92 4.69
N GLN A 70 -4.32 -15.39 3.69
CA GLN A 70 -3.90 -16.46 2.81
C GLN A 70 -2.68 -16.08 1.98
N SER A 71 -2.50 -14.79 1.71
CA SER A 71 -1.32 -14.25 1.03
C SER A 71 -0.22 -13.95 2.06
N PRO A 72 0.92 -14.70 2.08
CA PRO A 72 1.93 -14.57 3.14
C PRO A 72 2.53 -13.17 3.30
N TRP A 73 2.55 -12.39 2.21
CA TRP A 73 3.09 -11.03 2.17
C TRP A 73 2.10 -9.96 2.64
N LEU A 74 0.81 -10.30 2.70
CA LEU A 74 -0.25 -9.33 3.00
C LEU A 74 -0.56 -9.34 4.50
N ARG A 75 -0.39 -8.18 5.13
CA ARG A 75 -0.80 -7.92 6.52
C ARG A 75 -1.63 -6.63 6.53
N PRO A 76 -2.95 -6.71 6.78
CA PRO A 76 -3.81 -5.53 6.87
C PRO A 76 -3.33 -4.53 7.93
N TYR A 77 -3.24 -3.25 7.55
CA TYR A 77 -2.86 -2.17 8.46
C TYR A 77 -3.50 -0.84 8.04
N ALA A 78 -4.76 -0.64 8.38
CA ALA A 78 -5.55 0.51 7.94
C ALA A 78 -5.01 1.87 8.43
N ILE A 79 -4.38 1.93 9.61
CA ILE A 79 -3.71 3.13 10.11
C ILE A 79 -2.56 3.55 9.17
N GLY A 80 -1.83 2.56 8.64
CA GLY A 80 -0.77 2.80 7.65
C GLY A 80 -1.32 3.37 6.36
N PHE A 81 -2.46 2.87 5.92
CA PHE A 81 -3.16 3.37 4.75
C PHE A 81 -3.56 4.85 4.89
N ARG A 82 -4.21 5.25 6.01
CA ARG A 82 -4.52 6.66 6.29
C ARG A 82 -3.27 7.55 6.26
N LYS A 83 -2.19 7.10 6.91
CA LYS A 83 -0.91 7.82 6.93
C LYS A 83 -0.32 7.97 5.53
N LEU A 84 -0.43 6.94 4.69
CA LEU A 84 0.05 7.00 3.31
C LEU A 84 -0.75 7.98 2.47
N LEU A 85 -2.08 7.98 2.56
CA LEU A 85 -2.95 8.94 1.89
C LEU A 85 -2.57 10.37 2.26
N LYS A 86 -2.40 10.65 3.55
CA LYS A 86 -1.97 11.95 4.02
C LYS A 86 -0.58 12.32 3.51
N TRP A 87 0.37 11.38 3.54
CA TRP A 87 1.73 11.62 3.05
C TRP A 87 1.76 11.94 1.55
N ILE A 88 0.97 11.22 0.73
CA ILE A 88 0.84 11.50 -0.70
C ILE A 88 0.28 12.92 -0.91
N SER A 89 -0.79 13.27 -0.19
CA SER A 89 -1.40 14.58 -0.26
C SER A 89 -0.41 15.69 0.05
N ASP A 90 0.30 15.60 1.18
CA ASP A 90 1.28 16.60 1.61
C ASP A 90 2.49 16.68 0.66
N ARG A 91 2.94 15.52 0.15
CA ARG A 91 4.16 15.41 -0.67
C ARG A 91 4.00 15.90 -2.10
N TYR A 92 2.81 15.74 -2.68
CA TYR A 92 2.58 15.96 -4.11
C TYR A 92 1.59 17.10 -4.39
N GLY A 93 1.40 18.03 -3.44
CA GLY A 93 0.59 19.22 -3.68
C GLY A 93 -0.91 18.96 -3.68
N ARG A 94 -1.36 18.00 -2.86
CA ARG A 94 -2.78 17.66 -2.66
C ARG A 94 -3.49 17.21 -3.96
N PRO A 95 -2.98 16.19 -4.66
CA PRO A 95 -3.64 15.66 -5.84
C PRO A 95 -4.99 15.04 -5.45
N THR A 96 -5.92 15.02 -6.40
CA THR A 96 -7.09 14.13 -6.29
C THR A 96 -6.63 12.69 -6.27
N ILE A 97 -7.11 11.89 -5.31
CA ILE A 97 -6.73 10.48 -5.14
C ILE A 97 -7.93 9.57 -5.40
N TYR A 98 -7.70 8.51 -6.17
CA TYR A 98 -8.60 7.36 -6.28
C TYR A 98 -7.87 6.13 -5.76
N VAL A 99 -8.46 5.42 -4.79
CA VAL A 99 -8.00 4.10 -4.37
C VAL A 99 -8.54 3.11 -5.40
N THR A 100 -7.68 2.67 -6.29
CA THR A 100 -8.04 1.86 -7.47
C THR A 100 -8.07 0.37 -7.18
N GLU A 101 -7.39 -0.06 -6.10
CA GLU A 101 -7.51 -1.40 -5.56
C GLU A 101 -7.24 -1.40 -4.05
N ASN A 102 -8.05 -2.14 -3.31
CA ASN A 102 -7.83 -2.48 -1.91
C ASN A 102 -8.66 -3.71 -1.54
N GLY A 103 -8.07 -4.69 -0.88
CA GLY A 103 -8.74 -5.93 -0.50
C GLY A 103 -7.81 -6.89 0.21
N THR A 104 -8.33 -8.06 0.58
CA THR A 104 -7.61 -9.08 1.32
C THR A 104 -8.12 -10.48 1.01
N SER A 105 -7.27 -11.50 1.23
CA SER A 105 -7.64 -12.89 1.23
C SER A 105 -7.89 -13.39 2.66
N LEU A 106 -8.81 -14.32 2.83
CA LEU A 106 -9.06 -15.00 4.10
C LEU A 106 -8.10 -16.18 4.28
N LYS A 107 -7.44 -16.27 5.43
CA LYS A 107 -6.54 -17.40 5.73
C LYS A 107 -7.35 -18.69 5.92
N GLY A 108 -6.94 -19.75 5.21
CA GLY A 108 -7.59 -21.06 5.29
C GLY A 108 -8.94 -21.15 4.57
N GLU A 109 -9.29 -20.18 3.74
CA GLU A 109 -10.59 -20.14 3.05
C GLU A 109 -10.90 -21.40 2.23
N ASN A 110 -9.89 -22.03 1.64
CA ASN A 110 -10.05 -23.24 0.83
C ASN A 110 -10.50 -24.46 1.65
N ASP A 111 -10.37 -24.44 2.97
CA ASP A 111 -10.74 -25.52 3.88
C ASP A 111 -12.15 -25.31 4.49
N LEU A 112 -12.80 -24.18 4.20
CA LEU A 112 -14.11 -23.81 4.72
C LEU A 112 -15.24 -24.39 3.85
N SER A 113 -16.37 -24.67 4.49
CA SER A 113 -17.64 -24.97 3.79
C SER A 113 -18.17 -23.72 3.10
N LYS A 114 -19.10 -23.91 2.15
CA LYS A 114 -19.74 -22.79 1.46
C LYS A 114 -20.48 -21.85 2.43
N GLU A 115 -21.10 -22.41 3.46
CA GLU A 115 -21.82 -21.67 4.48
C GLU A 115 -20.85 -20.80 5.30
N GLU A 116 -19.70 -21.34 5.71
CA GLU A 116 -18.67 -20.62 6.46
C GLU A 116 -18.01 -19.51 5.62
N ILE A 117 -17.78 -19.74 4.32
CA ILE A 117 -17.24 -18.72 3.42
C ILE A 117 -18.18 -17.53 3.27
N LEU A 118 -19.49 -17.78 3.27
CA LEU A 118 -20.52 -16.72 3.14
C LEU A 118 -20.66 -15.88 4.42
N GLU A 119 -20.22 -16.37 5.58
CA GLU A 119 -20.12 -15.62 6.84
C GLU A 119 -18.73 -14.93 6.95
N ASP A 120 -18.40 -14.06 6.00
CA ASP A 120 -17.07 -13.47 5.83
C ASP A 120 -16.82 -12.27 6.77
N ASP A 121 -16.81 -12.51 8.06
CA ASP A 121 -16.54 -11.48 9.08
C ASP A 121 -15.15 -10.83 8.92
N PHE A 122 -14.19 -11.57 8.38
CA PHE A 122 -12.83 -11.04 8.20
C PHE A 122 -12.77 -9.94 7.14
N ARG A 123 -13.40 -10.17 5.96
CA ARG A 123 -13.44 -9.12 4.92
C ARG A 123 -14.39 -7.98 5.32
N VAL A 124 -15.48 -8.25 6.04
CA VAL A 124 -16.34 -7.21 6.62
C VAL A 124 -15.54 -6.30 7.56
N TRP A 125 -14.77 -6.89 8.50
CA TRP A 125 -13.85 -6.14 9.37
C TRP A 125 -12.82 -5.35 8.55
N TYR A 126 -12.16 -6.00 7.58
CA TYR A 126 -11.13 -5.37 6.75
C TYR A 126 -11.65 -4.11 6.05
N PHE A 127 -12.76 -4.23 5.32
CA PHE A 127 -13.33 -3.10 4.60
C PHE A 127 -13.81 -2.00 5.53
N LYS A 128 -14.40 -2.35 6.66
CA LYS A 128 -14.78 -1.37 7.69
C LYS A 128 -13.59 -0.55 8.17
N GLU A 129 -12.47 -1.19 8.50
CA GLU A 129 -11.26 -0.50 8.95
C GLU A 129 -10.67 0.40 7.86
N TYR A 130 -10.55 -0.09 6.63
CA TYR A 130 -9.95 0.68 5.55
C TYR A 130 -10.85 1.82 5.05
N VAL A 131 -12.13 1.61 4.92
CA VAL A 131 -13.09 2.67 4.55
C VAL A 131 -13.16 3.73 5.65
N THR A 132 -13.13 3.34 6.93
CA THR A 132 -13.05 4.28 8.05
C THR A 132 -11.75 5.09 7.99
N ALA A 133 -10.60 4.45 7.78
CA ALA A 133 -9.31 5.12 7.65
C ALA A 133 -9.27 6.11 6.47
N MET A 134 -9.92 5.75 5.35
CA MET A 134 -10.07 6.64 4.20
C MET A 134 -11.00 7.82 4.53
N ALA A 135 -12.13 7.59 5.17
CA ALA A 135 -13.06 8.63 5.60
C ALA A 135 -12.38 9.62 6.55
N ASP A 136 -11.58 9.13 7.49
CA ASP A 136 -10.77 9.95 8.39
C ASP A 136 -9.72 10.78 7.63
N ALA A 137 -9.04 10.20 6.63
CA ALA A 137 -8.11 10.94 5.79
C ALA A 137 -8.81 12.10 5.07
N TYR A 138 -10.02 11.87 4.55
CA TYR A 138 -10.83 12.90 3.90
C TYR A 138 -11.34 13.96 4.89
N THR A 139 -12.01 13.55 5.97
CA THR A 139 -12.73 14.45 6.87
C THR A 139 -11.82 15.19 7.86
N SER A 140 -10.81 14.49 8.37
CA SER A 140 -9.94 15.01 9.44
C SER A 140 -8.60 15.52 8.92
N ASP A 141 -8.01 14.83 7.91
CA ASP A 141 -6.69 15.18 7.38
C ASP A 141 -6.76 16.07 6.13
N GLY A 142 -7.96 16.29 5.57
CA GLY A 142 -8.20 17.15 4.40
C GLY A 142 -7.63 16.58 3.09
N VAL A 143 -7.52 15.26 2.97
CA VAL A 143 -7.05 14.59 1.77
C VAL A 143 -8.17 14.53 0.73
N ASP A 144 -7.91 14.91 -0.53
CA ASP A 144 -8.90 14.87 -1.62
C ASP A 144 -9.03 13.46 -2.20
N VAL A 145 -9.60 12.52 -1.42
CA VAL A 145 -9.94 11.17 -1.89
C VAL A 145 -11.35 11.17 -2.44
N ARG A 146 -11.52 10.76 -3.71
CA ARG A 146 -12.80 10.81 -4.42
C ARG A 146 -13.39 9.47 -4.79
N GLY A 147 -12.63 8.39 -4.67
CA GLY A 147 -13.13 7.07 -5.01
C GLY A 147 -12.36 5.95 -4.34
N TYR A 148 -13.06 4.83 -4.18
CA TYR A 148 -12.52 3.60 -3.60
C TYR A 148 -13.08 2.41 -4.35
N MET A 149 -12.21 1.54 -4.82
CA MET A 149 -12.56 0.33 -5.56
C MET A 149 -12.05 -0.88 -4.76
N ALA A 150 -12.99 -1.67 -4.28
CA ALA A 150 -12.67 -2.91 -3.58
C ALA A 150 -12.13 -3.95 -4.58
N TRP A 151 -11.06 -4.63 -4.23
CA TRP A 151 -10.52 -5.76 -4.97
C TRP A 151 -10.82 -7.05 -4.20
N SER A 152 -11.65 -7.94 -4.77
CA SER A 152 -12.39 -7.74 -5.99
C SER A 152 -13.84 -8.22 -5.82
N LEU A 153 -14.68 -7.88 -6.80
CA LEU A 153 -16.08 -8.33 -6.83
C LEU A 153 -16.19 -9.84 -7.02
N MET A 154 -15.23 -10.43 -7.76
CA MET A 154 -15.16 -11.88 -7.98
C MET A 154 -13.76 -12.36 -7.61
N ASP A 155 -13.71 -13.43 -6.83
CA ASP A 155 -12.46 -14.11 -6.50
C ASP A 155 -11.91 -14.83 -7.75
N LYS A 156 -10.56 -14.93 -7.80
CA LYS A 156 -9.84 -15.62 -8.87
C LYS A 156 -9.23 -16.89 -8.35
#